data_785e07f76e8314b8197f1617ba682384
#
_entry.id   785e07f76e8314b8197f1617ba682384
#
_cell.length_a   1.000
_cell.length_b   1.000
_cell.length_c   1.000
_cell.angle_alpha   90.00
_cell.angle_beta   90.00
_cell.angle_gamma   90.00
#
_symmetry.space_group_name_H-M   'P 1'
#
loop_
_entity.id
_entity.type
_entity.pdbx_description
1 polymer ?
#
loop_
_entity_poly.entity_id
_entity_poly.type
_entity_poly.pdbx_seq_one_letter_code
_entity_poly.pdbx_strand_id
1 'polypeptide(L)'
;MDDLFERGFRTKNGSIRTPQSIQSYATLATIIFQTNQNEQHGGQAIPAFDFFMAKGVAKSFRKHLASFINFYVAMENGTQADEKAIRTLIKEHLSSIKSTEAEREALRIALIALQIIIDKEHLTRIAEKAYQQTRKDTHQAMEGFIHNLNTMHSRGGNQVVFSSINYGTDTSAEGRLVIEELLKATIEGLGTRGEVPVFPIQIFKVKDGVSYSEKDFEKAMKMEKIEDAMKSTYEAPNFDLLLQACQTTAKALFPNFMFLDTPFNKNEKWKANDPKRYIYELATMGCRTRVFENVAGEKSSLGRGNLSFTTLNMPRLAIEARIKAENLIEDERNKDAIEQKAKEIFMESVHNMATLVADQLYERYQYQRTALARQFPFMMGNDVWKGGAALNPNEQVGDVLRSGTLGIGFIGGHNAMVALYGEGHGHSQKAWDTLYEAVTEMNKVVAEYKAKYNLNYSVLATPAEGLSGRFTKMDRRKYGKIPGVTDRDYYLSLIHISEPTRRTPI
;
A
#
# COMPACT_ATOMS: atom_id res chain seq x y z
N MET A 1 -4.60 6.07 -11.13
CA MET A 1 -6.01 5.68 -10.88
C MET A 1 -6.95 6.85 -11.08
N ASP A 2 -6.68 8.00 -10.48
CA ASP A 2 -7.55 9.17 -10.61
C ASP A 2 -7.81 9.53 -12.08
N ASP A 3 -6.76 9.72 -12.85
CA ASP A 3 -6.86 10.00 -14.31
C ASP A 3 -7.55 8.88 -15.07
N LEU A 4 -7.31 7.62 -14.71
CA LEU A 4 -7.95 6.47 -15.39
C LEU A 4 -9.45 6.46 -15.16
N PHE A 5 -9.91 6.82 -13.97
CA PHE A 5 -11.33 6.92 -13.67
C PHE A 5 -11.99 8.17 -14.26
N GLU A 6 -11.26 9.25 -14.45
CA GLU A 6 -11.81 10.47 -15.07
C GLU A 6 -11.98 10.37 -16.57
N ARG A 7 -11.02 9.82 -17.29
CA ARG A 7 -11.02 9.73 -18.76
C ARG A 7 -11.35 8.36 -19.34
N GLY A 8 -11.44 7.33 -18.48
CA GLY A 8 -11.44 5.94 -18.91
C GLY A 8 -10.02 5.50 -19.33
N PHE A 9 -9.88 4.25 -19.75
CA PHE A 9 -8.59 3.69 -20.12
C PHE A 9 -8.71 2.62 -21.20
N ARG A 10 -7.58 2.30 -21.83
CA ARG A 10 -7.48 1.24 -22.82
C ARG A 10 -6.84 -0.01 -22.22
N THR A 11 -7.43 -1.17 -22.53
CA THR A 11 -6.80 -2.48 -22.34
C THR A 11 -6.43 -3.05 -23.71
N LYS A 12 -5.71 -4.16 -23.73
CA LYS A 12 -5.40 -4.87 -24.97
C LYS A 12 -6.64 -5.25 -25.79
N ASN A 13 -7.76 -5.50 -25.12
CA ASN A 13 -8.98 -6.05 -25.71
C ASN A 13 -10.09 -5.00 -25.92
N GLY A 14 -9.88 -3.74 -25.53
CA GLY A 14 -10.89 -2.70 -25.72
C GLY A 14 -10.71 -1.47 -24.83
N SER A 15 -11.64 -0.55 -24.94
CA SER A 15 -11.67 0.70 -24.18
C SER A 15 -12.73 0.62 -23.07
N ILE A 16 -12.35 1.10 -21.89
CA ILE A 16 -13.20 1.17 -20.70
C ILE A 16 -13.63 2.61 -20.49
N ARG A 17 -14.94 2.82 -20.33
CA ARG A 17 -15.53 4.13 -20.04
C ARG A 17 -15.32 4.55 -18.60
N THR A 18 -15.45 5.87 -18.35
CA THR A 18 -15.52 6.46 -17.02
C THR A 18 -16.60 5.79 -16.16
N PRO A 19 -16.28 5.29 -14.96
CA PRO A 19 -17.24 4.66 -14.07
C PRO A 19 -18.26 5.66 -13.52
N GLN A 20 -19.50 5.21 -13.30
CA GLN A 20 -20.63 6.05 -12.90
C GLN A 20 -21.23 5.70 -11.52
N SER A 21 -20.72 4.67 -10.85
CA SER A 21 -21.16 4.23 -9.52
C SER A 21 -19.99 3.64 -8.74
N ILE A 22 -20.12 3.55 -7.42
CA ILE A 22 -19.09 2.95 -6.56
C ILE A 22 -18.79 1.49 -6.95
N GLN A 23 -19.81 0.70 -7.36
CA GLN A 23 -19.62 -0.65 -7.85
C GLN A 23 -18.74 -0.68 -9.11
N SER A 24 -18.98 0.25 -10.06
CA SER A 24 -18.16 0.37 -11.25
C SER A 24 -16.73 0.77 -10.92
N TYR A 25 -16.54 1.68 -9.96
CA TYR A 25 -15.19 2.08 -9.49
C TYR A 25 -14.43 0.89 -8.90
N ALA A 26 -15.07 0.12 -8.01
CA ALA A 26 -14.48 -1.07 -7.40
C ALA A 26 -14.14 -2.16 -8.44
N THR A 27 -15.07 -2.44 -9.36
CA THR A 27 -14.86 -3.39 -10.46
C THR A 27 -13.69 -2.95 -11.36
N LEU A 28 -13.63 -1.67 -11.75
CA LEU A 28 -12.55 -1.18 -12.59
C LEU A 28 -11.21 -1.16 -11.88
N ALA A 29 -11.17 -0.96 -10.55
CA ALA A 29 -9.95 -1.11 -9.77
C ALA A 29 -9.39 -2.53 -9.85
N THR A 30 -10.24 -3.56 -9.78
CA THR A 30 -9.80 -4.96 -9.95
C THR A 30 -9.30 -5.23 -11.37
N ILE A 31 -9.98 -4.70 -12.40
CA ILE A 31 -9.55 -4.83 -13.80
C ILE A 31 -8.19 -4.16 -14.04
N ILE A 32 -7.95 -3.00 -13.44
CA ILE A 32 -6.66 -2.31 -13.51
C ILE A 32 -5.56 -3.18 -12.91
N PHE A 33 -5.76 -3.73 -11.70
CA PHE A 33 -4.82 -4.65 -11.09
C PHE A 33 -4.52 -5.86 -11.96
N GLN A 34 -5.57 -6.52 -12.47
CA GLN A 34 -5.43 -7.72 -13.30
C GLN A 34 -4.74 -7.44 -14.63
N THR A 35 -5.07 -6.34 -15.28
CA THR A 35 -4.46 -5.96 -16.56
C THR A 35 -2.99 -5.60 -16.38
N ASN A 36 -2.68 -4.78 -15.37
CA ASN A 36 -1.31 -4.36 -15.08
C ASN A 36 -0.42 -5.53 -14.63
N GLN A 37 -0.99 -6.55 -13.95
CA GLN A 37 -0.30 -7.76 -13.54
C GLN A 37 0.33 -8.53 -14.72
N ASN A 38 -0.21 -8.38 -15.92
CA ASN A 38 0.32 -9.05 -17.11
C ASN A 38 1.57 -8.37 -17.68
N GLU A 39 1.85 -7.14 -17.27
CA GLU A 39 2.97 -6.32 -17.77
C GLU A 39 4.10 -6.13 -16.77
N GLN A 40 3.96 -6.66 -15.55
CA GLN A 40 4.96 -6.52 -14.49
C GLN A 40 5.13 -7.79 -13.65
N HIS A 41 6.20 -7.85 -12.87
CA HIS A 41 6.43 -8.83 -11.81
C HIS A 41 6.02 -8.27 -10.44
N GLY A 42 5.73 -9.16 -9.49
CA GLY A 42 5.49 -8.81 -8.10
C GLY A 42 4.17 -8.09 -7.87
N GLY A 43 4.12 -7.33 -6.79
CA GLY A 43 2.90 -6.71 -6.33
C GLY A 43 2.65 -5.32 -6.90
N GLN A 44 1.42 -4.87 -6.70
CA GLN A 44 0.92 -3.56 -7.13
C GLN A 44 0.26 -2.86 -5.95
N ALA A 45 0.24 -1.53 -5.95
CA ALA A 45 -0.41 -0.74 -4.91
C ALA A 45 -1.26 0.39 -5.47
N ILE A 46 -2.42 0.60 -4.85
CA ILE A 46 -3.18 1.84 -4.98
C ILE A 46 -2.79 2.74 -3.80
N PRO A 47 -2.14 3.87 -4.04
CA PRO A 47 -1.54 4.69 -2.97
C PRO A 47 -2.53 5.59 -2.20
N ALA A 48 -3.76 5.78 -2.70
CA ALA A 48 -4.79 6.64 -2.10
C ALA A 48 -6.18 6.08 -2.45
N PHE A 49 -6.49 4.90 -1.94
CA PHE A 49 -7.70 4.16 -2.31
C PHE A 49 -8.97 4.90 -1.91
N ASP A 50 -9.01 5.47 -0.70
CA ASP A 50 -10.09 6.26 -0.17
C ASP A 50 -10.42 7.47 -1.06
N PHE A 51 -9.42 8.29 -1.42
CA PHE A 51 -9.60 9.44 -2.32
C PHE A 51 -10.14 9.05 -3.70
N PHE A 52 -9.63 7.93 -4.25
CA PHE A 52 -10.03 7.52 -5.60
C PHE A 52 -11.44 6.94 -5.61
N MET A 53 -11.84 6.20 -4.59
CA MET A 53 -13.18 5.62 -4.47
C MET A 53 -14.24 6.65 -4.05
N ALA A 54 -13.88 7.70 -3.30
CA ALA A 54 -14.78 8.77 -2.86
C ALA A 54 -15.59 9.37 -4.01
N LYS A 55 -14.97 9.55 -5.18
CA LYS A 55 -15.66 10.02 -6.40
C LYS A 55 -16.78 9.09 -6.85
N GLY A 56 -16.58 7.78 -6.69
CA GLY A 56 -17.60 6.76 -6.99
C GLY A 56 -18.79 6.82 -6.03
N VAL A 57 -18.50 7.04 -4.74
CA VAL A 57 -19.52 7.24 -3.70
C VAL A 57 -20.37 8.47 -4.02
N ALA A 58 -19.73 9.61 -4.31
CA ALA A 58 -20.43 10.85 -4.67
C ALA A 58 -21.32 10.69 -5.91
N LYS A 59 -20.87 9.95 -6.94
CA LYS A 59 -21.68 9.66 -8.13
C LYS A 59 -22.88 8.77 -7.80
N SER A 60 -22.68 7.73 -6.99
CA SER A 60 -23.77 6.84 -6.54
C SER A 60 -24.82 7.61 -5.75
N PHE A 61 -24.41 8.45 -4.80
CA PHE A 61 -25.32 9.28 -4.02
C PHE A 61 -26.18 10.21 -4.91
N ARG A 62 -25.54 10.93 -5.84
CA ARG A 62 -26.27 11.80 -6.76
C ARG A 62 -27.26 11.04 -7.63
N LYS A 63 -26.92 9.83 -8.05
CA LYS A 63 -27.81 8.96 -8.79
C LYS A 63 -29.01 8.54 -7.94
N HIS A 64 -28.79 8.08 -6.71
CA HIS A 64 -29.88 7.66 -5.83
C HIS A 64 -30.78 8.83 -5.45
N LEU A 65 -30.19 9.97 -5.09
CA LEU A 65 -30.96 11.15 -4.72
C LEU A 65 -31.83 11.62 -5.90
N ALA A 66 -31.27 11.71 -7.12
CA ALA A 66 -32.05 12.10 -8.30
C ALA A 66 -33.17 11.10 -8.61
N SER A 67 -32.88 9.81 -8.52
CA SER A 67 -33.87 8.77 -8.77
C SER A 67 -35.01 8.78 -7.73
N PHE A 68 -34.69 9.02 -6.46
CA PHE A 68 -35.72 9.11 -5.42
C PHE A 68 -36.54 10.40 -5.52
N ILE A 69 -35.94 11.53 -5.89
CA ILE A 69 -36.68 12.77 -6.20
C ILE A 69 -37.63 12.50 -7.38
N ASN A 70 -37.13 11.91 -8.47
CA ASN A 70 -37.95 11.60 -9.64
C ASN A 70 -39.11 10.62 -9.32
N PHE A 71 -38.86 9.63 -8.48
CA PHE A 71 -39.88 8.72 -8.00
C PHE A 71 -40.96 9.46 -7.18
N TYR A 72 -40.55 10.36 -6.28
CA TYR A 72 -41.48 11.18 -5.52
C TYR A 72 -42.37 12.02 -6.44
N VAL A 73 -41.76 12.72 -7.42
CA VAL A 73 -42.51 13.53 -8.41
C VAL A 73 -43.47 12.68 -9.22
N ALA A 74 -43.06 11.47 -9.63
CA ALA A 74 -43.96 10.56 -10.37
C ALA A 74 -45.16 10.10 -9.54
N MET A 75 -44.98 9.90 -8.23
CA MET A 75 -46.08 9.55 -7.32
C MET A 75 -47.05 10.72 -7.09
N GLU A 76 -46.54 11.93 -6.93
CA GLU A 76 -47.36 13.12 -6.65
C GLU A 76 -48.06 13.68 -7.91
N ASN A 77 -47.35 13.75 -9.04
CA ASN A 77 -47.80 14.46 -10.23
C ASN A 77 -48.13 13.54 -11.43
N GLY A 78 -47.92 12.22 -11.32
CA GLY A 78 -48.12 11.25 -12.40
C GLY A 78 -47.17 11.42 -13.61
N THR A 79 -46.13 12.28 -13.49
CA THR A 79 -45.15 12.57 -14.57
C THR A 79 -43.73 12.35 -14.06
N GLN A 80 -42.82 11.96 -14.99
CA GLN A 80 -41.43 11.83 -14.67
C GLN A 80 -40.68 13.14 -15.01
N ALA A 81 -39.76 13.54 -14.13
CA ALA A 81 -38.89 14.67 -14.36
C ALA A 81 -37.59 14.24 -15.06
N ASP A 82 -36.86 15.20 -15.64
CA ASP A 82 -35.55 14.92 -16.21
C ASP A 82 -34.49 14.62 -15.10
N GLU A 83 -34.22 13.32 -14.92
CA GLU A 83 -33.26 12.85 -13.91
C GLU A 83 -31.85 13.42 -14.14
N LYS A 84 -31.45 13.72 -15.39
CA LYS A 84 -30.15 14.31 -15.70
C LYS A 84 -30.07 15.76 -15.23
N ALA A 85 -31.14 16.52 -15.43
CA ALA A 85 -31.25 17.90 -14.91
C ALA A 85 -31.24 17.92 -13.38
N ILE A 86 -31.96 17.01 -12.72
CA ILE A 86 -31.95 16.85 -11.26
C ILE A 86 -30.51 16.56 -10.77
N ARG A 87 -29.78 15.65 -11.41
CA ARG A 87 -28.39 15.33 -11.03
C ARG A 87 -27.46 16.53 -11.17
N THR A 88 -27.68 17.39 -12.15
CA THR A 88 -26.92 18.62 -12.34
C THR A 88 -27.13 19.57 -11.17
N LEU A 89 -28.40 19.82 -10.81
CA LEU A 89 -28.73 20.65 -9.64
C LEU A 89 -28.17 20.09 -8.34
N ILE A 90 -28.27 18.79 -8.13
CA ILE A 90 -27.65 18.13 -6.95
C ILE A 90 -26.14 18.40 -6.90
N LYS A 91 -25.45 18.30 -8.02
CA LYS A 91 -24.00 18.54 -8.10
C LYS A 91 -23.64 20.00 -7.80
N GLU A 92 -24.50 20.95 -8.19
CA GLU A 92 -24.27 22.39 -8.01
C GLU A 92 -24.56 22.84 -6.57
N HIS A 93 -25.54 22.24 -5.91
CA HIS A 93 -26.04 22.69 -4.61
C HIS A 93 -25.59 21.83 -3.42
N LEU A 94 -25.19 20.58 -3.62
CA LEU A 94 -24.69 19.72 -2.55
C LEU A 94 -23.21 19.46 -2.70
N SER A 95 -22.44 19.85 -1.70
CA SER A 95 -20.98 19.68 -1.66
C SER A 95 -20.57 18.22 -1.32
N SER A 96 -21.43 17.51 -0.57
CA SER A 96 -21.13 16.18 -0.01
C SER A 96 -22.36 15.32 0.14
N ILE A 97 -22.15 14.00 0.34
CA ILE A 97 -23.21 13.04 0.70
C ILE A 97 -23.83 13.32 2.09
N LYS A 98 -23.13 14.06 2.96
CA LYS A 98 -23.65 14.61 4.22
C LYS A 98 -23.94 16.09 4.04
N SER A 99 -25.00 16.39 3.29
CA SER A 99 -25.42 17.77 3.03
C SER A 99 -25.93 18.49 4.28
N THR A 100 -25.65 19.77 4.39
CA THR A 100 -26.20 20.65 5.40
C THR A 100 -27.66 20.99 5.13
N GLU A 101 -28.36 21.53 6.13
CA GLU A 101 -29.73 21.98 5.95
C GLU A 101 -29.84 23.12 4.93
N ALA A 102 -28.89 24.06 4.96
CA ALA A 102 -28.81 25.17 4.01
C ALA A 102 -28.62 24.70 2.56
N GLU A 103 -27.76 23.70 2.34
CA GLU A 103 -27.55 23.12 1.00
C GLU A 103 -28.82 22.41 0.48
N ARG A 104 -29.50 21.66 1.34
CA ARG A 104 -30.77 21.03 0.96
C ARG A 104 -31.86 22.04 0.64
N GLU A 105 -31.92 23.14 1.38
CA GLU A 105 -32.88 24.23 1.09
C GLU A 105 -32.52 24.91 -0.23
N ALA A 106 -31.25 25.17 -0.52
CA ALA A 106 -30.81 25.72 -1.80
C ALA A 106 -31.19 24.77 -2.97
N LEU A 107 -30.98 23.45 -2.79
CA LEU A 107 -31.41 22.47 -3.78
C LEU A 107 -32.93 22.47 -3.95
N ARG A 108 -33.70 22.55 -2.86
CA ARG A 108 -35.16 22.61 -2.89
C ARG A 108 -35.67 23.79 -3.72
N ILE A 109 -35.09 24.96 -3.54
CA ILE A 109 -35.40 26.16 -4.31
C ILE A 109 -35.04 25.96 -5.80
N ALA A 110 -33.86 25.41 -6.10
CA ALA A 110 -33.42 25.17 -7.46
C ALA A 110 -34.32 24.17 -8.21
N LEU A 111 -34.88 23.17 -7.53
CA LEU A 111 -35.78 22.18 -8.12
C LEU A 111 -37.10 22.80 -8.66
N ILE A 112 -37.49 23.97 -8.15
CA ILE A 112 -38.67 24.71 -8.65
C ILE A 112 -38.51 25.07 -10.13
N ALA A 113 -37.30 25.36 -10.59
CA ALA A 113 -37.02 25.64 -12.01
C ALA A 113 -37.33 24.46 -12.93
N LEU A 114 -37.36 23.25 -12.39
CA LEU A 114 -37.74 22.03 -13.08
C LEU A 114 -39.24 21.66 -12.80
N GLN A 115 -40.02 22.58 -12.24
CA GLN A 115 -41.42 22.38 -11.81
C GLN A 115 -41.56 21.29 -10.75
N ILE A 116 -40.51 21.02 -9.98
CA ILE A 116 -40.49 20.07 -8.89
C ILE A 116 -40.77 20.83 -7.58
N ILE A 117 -41.95 20.58 -6.98
CA ILE A 117 -42.34 21.13 -5.69
C ILE A 117 -42.22 20.02 -4.67
N ILE A 118 -41.29 20.18 -3.74
CA ILE A 118 -41.02 19.25 -2.65
C ILE A 118 -40.86 20.05 -1.35
N ASP A 119 -41.46 19.63 -0.27
CA ASP A 119 -41.20 20.29 1.01
C ASP A 119 -39.89 19.86 1.66
N LYS A 120 -39.46 20.62 2.66
CA LYS A 120 -38.20 20.44 3.34
C LYS A 120 -38.08 19.07 4.03
N GLU A 121 -39.16 18.61 4.64
CA GLU A 121 -39.13 17.34 5.38
C GLU A 121 -39.00 16.15 4.43
N HIS A 122 -39.77 16.13 3.33
CA HIS A 122 -39.66 15.09 2.31
C HIS A 122 -38.29 15.07 1.64
N LEU A 123 -37.74 16.24 1.27
CA LEU A 123 -36.38 16.28 0.69
C LEU A 123 -35.34 15.76 1.67
N THR A 124 -35.46 16.09 2.96
CA THR A 124 -34.54 15.56 3.99
C THR A 124 -34.64 14.05 4.12
N ARG A 125 -35.84 13.50 4.16
CA ARG A 125 -36.07 12.02 4.20
C ARG A 125 -35.55 11.32 2.95
N ILE A 126 -35.72 11.93 1.77
CA ILE A 126 -35.22 11.41 0.50
C ILE A 126 -33.69 11.43 0.48
N ALA A 127 -33.06 12.50 0.96
CA ALA A 127 -31.60 12.61 1.06
C ALA A 127 -31.01 11.55 2.02
N GLU A 128 -31.66 11.34 3.17
CA GLU A 128 -31.27 10.28 4.10
C GLU A 128 -31.42 8.88 3.48
N LYS A 129 -32.52 8.62 2.77
CA LYS A 129 -32.73 7.36 2.05
C LYS A 129 -31.67 7.14 0.98
N ALA A 130 -31.29 8.19 0.24
CA ALA A 130 -30.22 8.14 -0.75
C ALA A 130 -28.87 7.85 -0.11
N TYR A 131 -28.59 8.44 1.05
CA TYR A 131 -27.39 8.14 1.83
C TYR A 131 -27.33 6.67 2.27
N GLN A 132 -28.42 6.14 2.85
CA GLN A 132 -28.48 4.74 3.28
C GLN A 132 -28.31 3.76 2.11
N GLN A 133 -28.92 4.05 0.95
CA GLN A 133 -28.72 3.23 -0.24
C GLN A 133 -27.28 3.31 -0.75
N THR A 134 -26.68 4.49 -0.74
CA THR A 134 -25.27 4.69 -1.13
C THR A 134 -24.32 3.94 -0.20
N ARG A 135 -24.59 3.95 1.11
CA ARG A 135 -23.82 3.19 2.10
C ARG A 135 -23.89 1.68 1.83
N LYS A 136 -25.09 1.15 1.58
CA LYS A 136 -25.28 -0.26 1.22
C LYS A 136 -24.52 -0.63 -0.05
N ASP A 137 -24.61 0.21 -1.08
CA ASP A 137 -23.89 0.00 -2.34
C ASP A 137 -22.37 0.07 -2.15
N THR A 138 -21.89 0.96 -1.27
CA THR A 138 -20.47 1.08 -0.94
C THR A 138 -19.97 -0.18 -0.23
N HIS A 139 -20.72 -0.67 0.74
CA HIS A 139 -20.41 -1.92 1.43
C HIS A 139 -20.27 -3.08 0.44
N GLN A 140 -21.29 -3.26 -0.41
CA GLN A 140 -21.31 -4.32 -1.42
C GLN A 140 -20.18 -4.20 -2.46
N ALA A 141 -19.80 -2.95 -2.80
CA ALA A 141 -18.66 -2.69 -3.67
C ALA A 141 -17.33 -3.07 -3.02
N MET A 142 -17.14 -2.81 -1.72
CA MET A 142 -15.94 -3.19 -0.97
C MET A 142 -15.86 -4.71 -0.78
N GLU A 143 -16.95 -5.35 -0.44
CA GLU A 143 -17.05 -6.80 -0.38
C GLU A 143 -16.67 -7.44 -1.73
N GLY A 144 -17.31 -7.01 -2.82
CA GLY A 144 -17.01 -7.49 -4.17
C GLY A 144 -15.57 -7.24 -4.59
N PHE A 145 -14.96 -6.11 -4.21
CA PHE A 145 -13.57 -5.80 -4.46
C PHE A 145 -12.63 -6.80 -3.75
N ILE A 146 -12.87 -7.08 -2.47
CA ILE A 146 -12.09 -8.04 -1.70
C ILE A 146 -12.25 -9.45 -2.29
N HIS A 147 -13.48 -9.89 -2.56
CA HIS A 147 -13.74 -11.21 -3.15
C HIS A 147 -13.04 -11.39 -4.50
N ASN A 148 -13.13 -10.42 -5.40
CA ASN A 148 -12.50 -10.47 -6.72
C ASN A 148 -10.99 -10.63 -6.63
N LEU A 149 -10.33 -9.93 -5.72
CA LEU A 149 -8.87 -10.01 -5.57
C LEU A 149 -8.38 -11.32 -4.96
N ASN A 150 -9.25 -12.08 -4.29
CA ASN A 150 -8.92 -13.39 -3.73
C ASN A 150 -9.34 -14.57 -4.60
N THR A 151 -10.24 -14.37 -5.58
CA THR A 151 -10.81 -15.46 -6.38
C THR A 151 -10.49 -15.37 -7.86
N MET A 152 -10.26 -14.18 -8.41
CA MET A 152 -9.99 -14.03 -9.85
C MET A 152 -8.51 -14.14 -10.17
N HIS A 153 -8.19 -15.01 -11.11
CA HIS A 153 -6.84 -15.23 -11.58
C HIS A 153 -6.52 -14.32 -12.76
N SER A 154 -5.34 -13.70 -12.74
CA SER A 154 -4.88 -12.79 -13.82
C SER A 154 -3.94 -13.46 -14.81
N ARG A 155 -3.33 -14.61 -14.45
CA ARG A 155 -2.37 -15.35 -15.27
C ARG A 155 -2.68 -16.85 -15.27
N GLY A 156 -2.10 -17.55 -16.23
CA GLY A 156 -2.08 -19.01 -16.22
C GLY A 156 -1.44 -19.54 -14.93
N GLY A 157 -1.90 -20.72 -14.47
CA GLY A 157 -1.40 -21.34 -13.22
C GLY A 157 -2.08 -20.87 -11.95
N ASN A 158 -3.27 -20.27 -12.05
CA ASN A 158 -4.09 -19.88 -10.90
C ASN A 158 -3.45 -18.80 -9.99
N GLN A 159 -2.62 -17.92 -10.53
CA GLN A 159 -2.03 -16.83 -9.76
C GLN A 159 -3.03 -15.71 -9.54
N VAL A 160 -3.41 -15.45 -8.29
CA VAL A 160 -4.13 -14.24 -7.90
C VAL A 160 -3.22 -13.02 -7.97
N VAL A 161 -3.83 -11.82 -8.07
CA VAL A 161 -3.09 -10.57 -8.14
C VAL A 161 -2.53 -10.21 -6.78
N PHE A 162 -1.20 -10.10 -6.67
CA PHE A 162 -0.56 -9.57 -5.46
C PHE A 162 -0.81 -8.06 -5.38
N SER A 163 -1.83 -7.69 -4.63
CA SER A 163 -2.39 -6.34 -4.57
C SER A 163 -2.30 -5.74 -3.18
N SER A 164 -2.13 -4.44 -3.11
CA SER A 164 -2.20 -3.66 -1.88
C SER A 164 -2.93 -2.33 -2.09
N ILE A 165 -3.51 -1.82 -1.01
CA ILE A 165 -4.19 -0.53 -0.99
C ILE A 165 -3.72 0.27 0.22
N ASN A 166 -3.56 1.58 0.04
CA ASN A 166 -3.23 2.52 1.08
C ASN A 166 -4.36 3.53 1.22
N TYR A 167 -4.81 3.80 2.44
CA TYR A 167 -5.95 4.65 2.76
C TYR A 167 -5.87 5.17 4.19
N GLY A 168 -6.81 6.00 4.63
CA GLY A 168 -6.92 6.46 6.02
C GLY A 168 -6.84 7.98 6.19
N THR A 169 -6.50 8.72 5.13
CA THR A 169 -6.28 10.17 5.21
C THR A 169 -7.32 11.02 4.49
N ASP A 170 -8.25 10.44 3.73
CA ASP A 170 -9.38 11.20 3.19
C ASP A 170 -10.40 11.51 4.31
N THR A 171 -10.62 12.81 4.56
CA THR A 171 -11.53 13.32 5.58
C THR A 171 -12.89 13.71 5.02
N SER A 172 -13.11 13.61 3.71
CA SER A 172 -14.42 13.82 3.10
C SER A 172 -15.43 12.76 3.59
N ALA A 173 -16.71 13.08 3.63
CA ALA A 173 -17.72 12.13 4.03
C ALA A 173 -17.75 10.90 3.12
N GLU A 174 -17.44 11.07 1.85
CA GLU A 174 -17.33 10.03 0.84
C GLU A 174 -16.13 9.10 1.09
N GLY A 175 -14.95 9.65 1.33
CA GLY A 175 -13.73 8.88 1.61
C GLY A 175 -13.83 8.15 2.95
N ARG A 176 -14.37 8.81 3.97
CA ARG A 176 -14.66 8.17 5.27
C ARG A 176 -15.61 6.98 5.13
N LEU A 177 -16.65 7.12 4.30
CA LEU A 177 -17.59 6.02 4.04
C LEU A 177 -16.89 4.84 3.34
N VAL A 178 -15.97 5.10 2.41
CA VAL A 178 -15.15 4.04 1.79
C VAL A 178 -14.32 3.31 2.84
N ILE A 179 -13.64 4.04 3.72
CA ILE A 179 -12.79 3.45 4.77
C ILE A 179 -13.63 2.61 5.71
N GLU A 180 -14.76 3.16 6.20
CA GLU A 180 -15.67 2.49 7.13
C GLU A 180 -16.17 1.15 6.56
N GLU A 181 -16.70 1.17 5.33
CA GLU A 181 -17.31 -0.02 4.72
C GLU A 181 -16.24 -1.03 4.23
N LEU A 182 -15.05 -0.58 3.85
CA LEU A 182 -13.90 -1.47 3.58
C LEU A 182 -13.46 -2.25 4.82
N LEU A 183 -13.35 -1.58 5.97
CA LEU A 183 -12.98 -2.21 7.24
C LEU A 183 -14.03 -3.21 7.70
N LYS A 184 -15.33 -2.90 7.51
CA LYS A 184 -16.43 -3.83 7.80
C LYS A 184 -16.38 -5.08 6.92
N ALA A 185 -16.27 -4.90 5.61
CA ALA A 185 -16.16 -6.01 4.67
C ALA A 185 -14.93 -6.90 4.96
N THR A 186 -13.84 -6.30 5.45
CA THR A 186 -12.63 -7.04 5.85
C THR A 186 -12.87 -7.91 7.09
N ILE A 187 -13.61 -7.40 8.08
CA ILE A 187 -13.97 -8.16 9.30
C ILE A 187 -14.95 -9.29 8.98
N GLU A 188 -15.91 -9.05 8.10
CA GLU A 188 -16.88 -10.05 7.66
C GLU A 188 -16.22 -11.19 6.89
N GLY A 189 -15.15 -10.89 6.17
CA GLY A 189 -14.31 -11.90 5.51
C GLY A 189 -14.93 -12.50 4.26
N LEU A 190 -14.38 -13.63 3.79
CA LEU A 190 -14.77 -14.29 2.55
C LEU A 190 -15.78 -15.41 2.79
N GLY A 191 -16.82 -15.42 1.95
CA GLY A 191 -17.81 -16.48 1.93
C GLY A 191 -18.60 -16.61 3.24
N THR A 192 -19.35 -17.68 3.36
CA THR A 192 -20.24 -17.93 4.51
C THR A 192 -19.51 -18.23 5.82
N ARG A 193 -18.23 -18.59 5.75
CA ARG A 193 -17.38 -18.89 6.92
C ARG A 193 -16.61 -17.70 7.45
N GLY A 194 -16.62 -16.56 6.73
CA GLY A 194 -15.90 -15.37 7.12
C GLY A 194 -14.37 -15.57 7.12
N GLU A 195 -13.84 -16.27 6.13
CA GLU A 195 -12.40 -16.53 6.02
C GLU A 195 -11.62 -15.22 5.83
N VAL A 196 -10.51 -15.07 6.54
CA VAL A 196 -9.69 -13.85 6.44
C VAL A 196 -9.15 -13.68 5.02
N PRO A 197 -9.41 -12.55 4.34
CA PRO A 197 -8.90 -12.31 2.99
C PRO A 197 -7.38 -12.15 3.00
N VAL A 198 -6.70 -12.73 2.01
CA VAL A 198 -5.25 -12.55 1.81
C VAL A 198 -4.96 -11.23 1.08
N PHE A 199 -5.81 -10.87 0.14
CA PHE A 199 -5.69 -9.66 -0.68
C PHE A 199 -6.96 -8.79 -0.62
N PRO A 200 -6.81 -7.48 -0.83
CA PRO A 200 -5.54 -6.74 -0.93
C PRO A 200 -4.86 -6.63 0.43
N ILE A 201 -3.53 -6.55 0.45
CA ILE A 201 -2.80 -6.12 1.64
C ILE A 201 -3.21 -4.68 1.92
N GLN A 202 -3.70 -4.42 3.13
CA GLN A 202 -4.27 -3.13 3.50
C GLN A 202 -3.30 -2.35 4.38
N ILE A 203 -3.13 -1.06 4.07
CA ILE A 203 -2.26 -0.14 4.79
C ILE A 203 -3.08 1.07 5.22
N PHE A 204 -3.30 1.21 6.53
CA PHE A 204 -3.92 2.39 7.11
C PHE A 204 -2.86 3.44 7.41
N LYS A 205 -2.99 4.63 6.84
CA LYS A 205 -2.08 5.75 7.05
C LYS A 205 -2.47 6.51 8.29
N VAL A 206 -1.55 6.60 9.24
CA VAL A 206 -1.70 7.38 10.46
C VAL A 206 -1.02 8.72 10.29
N LYS A 207 -1.78 9.81 10.44
CA LYS A 207 -1.34 11.18 10.28
C LYS A 207 -1.88 12.04 11.41
N ASP A 208 -0.99 12.77 12.08
CA ASP A 208 -1.35 13.71 13.12
C ASP A 208 -2.31 14.80 12.60
N GLY A 209 -3.32 15.12 13.39
CA GLY A 209 -4.40 16.06 13.04
C GLY A 209 -5.40 15.53 12.00
N VAL A 210 -5.23 14.32 11.47
CA VAL A 210 -6.13 13.69 10.49
C VAL A 210 -6.76 12.40 11.03
N SER A 211 -5.95 11.38 11.28
CA SER A 211 -6.40 10.09 11.81
C SER A 211 -5.90 9.85 13.23
N TYR A 212 -5.10 10.74 13.79
CA TYR A 212 -4.54 10.65 15.14
C TYR A 212 -4.43 12.05 15.77
N SER A 213 -4.62 12.13 17.08
CA SER A 213 -4.11 13.19 17.95
C SER A 213 -3.89 12.60 19.35
N GLU A 214 -2.92 13.15 20.08
CA GLU A 214 -2.61 12.67 21.43
C GLU A 214 -3.79 12.87 22.38
N LYS A 215 -4.47 14.01 22.30
CA LYS A 215 -5.68 14.31 23.09
C LYS A 215 -6.82 13.33 22.81
N ASP A 216 -7.04 12.98 21.56
CA ASP A 216 -8.08 12.03 21.17
C ASP A 216 -7.76 10.64 21.68
N PHE A 217 -6.47 10.23 21.61
CA PHE A 217 -6.00 8.98 22.15
C PHE A 217 -6.22 8.91 23.68
N GLU A 218 -5.81 9.94 24.41
CA GLU A 218 -6.05 10.02 25.86
C GLU A 218 -7.54 9.99 26.22
N LYS A 219 -8.39 10.62 25.41
CA LYS A 219 -9.85 10.60 25.57
C LYS A 219 -10.39 9.18 25.36
N ALA A 220 -9.97 8.51 24.29
CA ALA A 220 -10.42 7.14 23.99
C ALA A 220 -9.98 6.13 25.06
N MET A 221 -8.75 6.26 25.59
CA MET A 221 -8.21 5.38 26.64
C MET A 221 -8.97 5.46 27.99
N LYS A 222 -9.76 6.50 28.20
CA LYS A 222 -10.62 6.64 29.39
C LYS A 222 -11.98 5.94 29.24
N MET A 223 -12.28 5.42 28.06
CA MET A 223 -13.53 4.72 27.78
C MET A 223 -13.37 3.22 28.01
N GLU A 224 -14.34 2.60 28.65
CA GLU A 224 -14.29 1.16 28.99
C GLU A 224 -14.49 0.26 27.76
N LYS A 225 -15.27 0.75 26.77
CA LYS A 225 -15.62 -0.03 25.57
C LYS A 225 -15.16 0.69 24.31
N ILE A 226 -14.55 -0.04 23.40
CA ILE A 226 -14.09 0.48 22.10
C ILE A 226 -15.25 0.94 21.23
N GLU A 227 -16.44 0.31 21.36
CA GLU A 227 -17.65 0.69 20.64
C GLU A 227 -18.13 2.10 21.02
N ASP A 228 -17.97 2.49 22.28
CA ASP A 228 -18.33 3.82 22.78
C ASP A 228 -17.27 4.84 22.30
N ALA A 229 -16.01 4.46 22.32
CA ALA A 229 -14.93 5.27 21.77
C ALA A 229 -15.15 5.53 20.27
N MET A 230 -15.48 4.52 19.46
CA MET A 230 -15.75 4.71 18.02
C MET A 230 -16.96 5.61 17.72
N LYS A 231 -17.89 5.77 18.63
CA LYS A 231 -19.07 6.66 18.47
C LYS A 231 -18.84 8.08 18.97
N SER A 232 -17.73 8.30 19.65
CA SER A 232 -17.39 9.60 20.19
C SER A 232 -16.92 10.58 19.10
N THR A 233 -17.01 11.87 19.39
CA THR A 233 -16.46 12.94 18.55
C THR A 233 -15.02 13.24 18.91
N TYR A 234 -14.18 13.48 17.91
CA TYR A 234 -12.76 13.72 18.06
C TYR A 234 -12.29 14.96 17.32
N GLU A 235 -11.13 15.51 17.69
CA GLU A 235 -10.49 16.63 17.00
C GLU A 235 -9.95 16.16 15.63
N ALA A 236 -9.29 14.99 15.61
CA ALA A 236 -8.83 14.38 14.37
C ALA A 236 -10.01 13.70 13.64
N PRO A 237 -10.37 14.14 12.43
CA PRO A 237 -11.60 13.71 11.75
C PRO A 237 -11.74 12.20 11.54
N ASN A 238 -10.63 11.46 11.41
CA ASN A 238 -10.60 10.04 11.11
C ASN A 238 -10.10 9.20 12.31
N PHE A 239 -10.12 9.73 13.54
CA PHE A 239 -9.65 8.98 14.71
C PHE A 239 -10.58 7.80 15.04
N ASP A 240 -11.89 7.96 14.89
CA ASP A 240 -12.86 6.87 15.01
C ASP A 240 -12.59 5.73 14.01
N LEU A 241 -12.18 6.08 12.79
CA LEU A 241 -11.77 5.10 11.76
C LEU A 241 -10.44 4.43 12.10
N LEU A 242 -9.52 5.12 12.77
CA LEU A 242 -8.30 4.51 13.30
C LEU A 242 -8.65 3.45 14.37
N LEU A 243 -9.57 3.74 15.28
CA LEU A 243 -10.04 2.78 16.29
C LEU A 243 -10.69 1.56 15.61
N GLN A 244 -11.52 1.77 14.59
CA GLN A 244 -12.11 0.70 13.81
C GLN A 244 -11.03 -0.12 13.07
N ALA A 245 -10.01 0.52 12.52
CA ALA A 245 -8.87 -0.15 11.88
C ALA A 245 -8.10 -1.03 12.88
N CYS A 246 -7.87 -0.55 14.11
CA CYS A 246 -7.25 -1.33 15.17
C CYS A 246 -8.08 -2.57 15.54
N GLN A 247 -9.39 -2.42 15.66
CA GLN A 247 -10.32 -3.53 15.91
C GLN A 247 -10.28 -4.54 14.76
N THR A 248 -10.26 -4.06 13.51
CA THR A 248 -10.19 -4.89 12.31
C THR A 248 -8.89 -5.68 12.27
N THR A 249 -7.76 -5.03 12.56
CA THR A 249 -6.44 -5.69 12.60
C THR A 249 -6.38 -6.76 13.69
N ALA A 250 -6.95 -6.52 14.86
CA ALA A 250 -6.99 -7.49 15.93
C ALA A 250 -7.75 -8.77 15.54
N LYS A 251 -8.73 -8.69 14.64
CA LYS A 251 -9.54 -9.82 14.18
C LYS A 251 -9.04 -10.44 12.87
N ALA A 252 -8.68 -9.61 11.88
CA ALA A 252 -8.39 -10.02 10.51
C ALA A 252 -6.92 -9.86 10.11
N LEU A 253 -6.01 -9.44 11.02
CA LEU A 253 -4.59 -9.15 10.77
C LEU A 253 -4.32 -8.00 9.79
N PHE A 254 -5.34 -7.37 9.26
CA PHE A 254 -5.30 -6.16 8.41
C PHE A 254 -6.25 -5.10 8.99
N PRO A 255 -5.97 -3.80 8.72
CA PRO A 255 -4.82 -3.25 8.00
C PRO A 255 -3.51 -3.24 8.82
N ASN A 256 -2.37 -3.15 8.13
CA ASN A 256 -1.11 -2.67 8.72
C ASN A 256 -1.15 -1.15 8.85
N PHE A 257 -0.33 -0.58 9.74
CA PHE A 257 -0.30 0.87 9.99
C PHE A 257 0.97 1.50 9.44
N MET A 258 0.83 2.69 8.84
CA MET A 258 1.94 3.49 8.35
C MET A 258 1.89 4.90 8.94
N PHE A 259 2.94 5.29 9.65
CA PHE A 259 3.04 6.59 10.30
C PHE A 259 3.68 7.61 9.35
N LEU A 260 2.89 8.61 8.93
CA LEU A 260 3.35 9.63 7.97
C LEU A 260 4.20 10.73 8.60
N ASP A 261 4.17 10.87 9.92
CA ASP A 261 4.85 11.95 10.64
C ASP A 261 6.28 11.63 11.06
N THR A 262 6.75 10.42 10.81
CA THR A 262 8.16 10.08 11.05
C THR A 262 9.06 10.94 10.13
N PRO A 263 10.26 11.36 10.59
CA PRO A 263 11.11 12.29 9.83
C PRO A 263 11.38 11.89 8.39
N PHE A 264 11.57 10.57 8.15
CA PHE A 264 11.84 10.02 6.82
C PHE A 264 10.59 9.82 5.95
N ASN A 265 9.38 9.96 6.50
CA ASN A 265 8.11 9.84 5.76
C ASN A 265 7.47 11.20 5.45
N LYS A 266 7.89 12.26 6.14
CA LYS A 266 7.34 13.60 5.91
C LYS A 266 7.64 14.10 4.50
N ASN A 267 6.69 14.85 3.97
CA ASN A 267 6.85 15.66 2.78
C ASN A 267 6.44 17.09 3.11
N GLU A 268 7.34 18.05 2.92
CA GLU A 268 7.12 19.45 3.23
C GLU A 268 6.02 20.11 2.39
N LYS A 269 5.72 19.53 1.23
CA LYS A 269 4.64 19.99 0.34
C LYS A 269 3.25 19.57 0.81
N TRP A 270 3.16 18.64 1.76
CA TRP A 270 1.87 18.16 2.25
C TRP A 270 1.15 19.26 3.04
N LYS A 271 -0.10 19.50 2.70
CA LYS A 271 -0.97 20.48 3.38
C LYS A 271 -2.34 19.86 3.62
N ALA A 272 -2.87 20.01 4.82
CA ALA A 272 -4.16 19.45 5.22
C ALA A 272 -5.34 19.88 4.34
N ASN A 273 -5.31 21.13 3.86
CA ASN A 273 -6.37 21.71 3.04
C ASN A 273 -6.22 21.43 1.53
N ASP A 274 -5.14 20.77 1.09
CA ASP A 274 -4.97 20.42 -0.31
C ASP A 274 -5.83 19.17 -0.63
N PRO A 275 -6.81 19.24 -1.53
CA PRO A 275 -7.62 18.09 -1.91
C PRO A 275 -6.82 16.99 -2.61
N LYS A 276 -5.61 17.31 -3.09
CA LYS A 276 -4.67 16.37 -3.70
C LYS A 276 -3.49 16.04 -2.79
N ARG A 277 -3.58 16.28 -1.49
CA ARG A 277 -2.49 16.01 -0.52
C ARG A 277 -1.96 14.58 -0.56
N TYR A 278 -2.78 13.63 -1.00
CA TYR A 278 -2.37 12.24 -1.19
C TYR A 278 -1.17 12.05 -2.14
N ILE A 279 -0.89 13.01 -3.03
CA ILE A 279 0.28 13.00 -3.93
C ILE A 279 1.58 13.06 -3.11
N TYR A 280 1.55 13.74 -1.98
CA TYR A 280 2.69 13.98 -1.10
C TYR A 280 2.74 12.99 0.08
N GLU A 281 1.91 11.96 0.06
CA GLU A 281 1.88 10.92 1.07
C GLU A 281 2.67 9.70 0.62
N LEU A 282 3.43 9.13 1.56
CA LEU A 282 4.05 7.84 1.35
C LEU A 282 2.98 6.77 1.12
N ALA A 283 3.27 5.85 0.21
CA ALA A 283 2.55 4.60 0.07
C ALA A 283 3.53 3.43 -0.01
N THR A 284 3.09 2.27 0.45
CA THR A 284 3.84 1.03 0.30
C THR A 284 3.16 0.09 -0.69
N MET A 285 3.97 -0.70 -1.35
CA MET A 285 3.57 -1.86 -2.12
C MET A 285 3.83 -3.10 -1.26
N GLY A 286 2.84 -3.99 -1.20
CA GLY A 286 2.87 -5.05 -0.20
C GLY A 286 2.80 -4.47 1.21
N CYS A 287 3.28 -5.22 2.19
CA CYS A 287 3.21 -4.79 3.58
C CYS A 287 4.27 -3.75 3.98
N ARG A 288 5.38 -3.61 3.23
CA ARG A 288 6.56 -2.84 3.69
C ARG A 288 7.40 -2.18 2.60
N THR A 289 7.20 -2.50 1.32
CA THR A 289 8.05 -1.95 0.26
C THR A 289 7.70 -0.49 0.04
N ARG A 290 8.58 0.37 0.53
CA ARG A 290 8.44 1.82 0.47
C ARG A 290 8.91 2.34 -0.88
N VAL A 291 8.06 3.09 -1.56
CA VAL A 291 8.39 3.80 -2.79
C VAL A 291 7.98 5.27 -2.60
N PHE A 292 8.95 6.16 -2.38
CA PHE A 292 8.67 7.56 -2.07
C PHE A 292 9.77 8.51 -2.51
N GLU A 293 11.00 8.35 -2.01
CA GLU A 293 12.15 9.16 -2.40
C GLU A 293 12.43 9.02 -3.91
N ASN A 294 12.75 10.11 -4.57
CA ASN A 294 12.97 10.14 -6.00
C ASN A 294 14.08 11.14 -6.38
N VAL A 295 15.25 10.62 -6.69
CA VAL A 295 16.38 11.46 -7.17
C VAL A 295 16.18 11.94 -8.61
N ALA A 296 15.32 11.26 -9.39
CA ALA A 296 15.05 11.56 -10.77
C ALA A 296 13.77 12.41 -10.98
N GLY A 297 13.13 12.88 -9.89
CA GLY A 297 11.90 13.65 -9.99
C GLY A 297 11.28 13.99 -8.64
N GLU A 298 9.98 14.21 -8.63
CA GLU A 298 9.25 14.59 -7.42
C GLU A 298 9.17 13.45 -6.40
N LYS A 299 9.30 13.78 -5.11
CA LYS A 299 9.10 12.86 -3.98
C LYS A 299 7.62 12.49 -3.89
N SER A 300 7.28 11.33 -4.44
CA SER A 300 5.90 10.82 -4.50
C SER A 300 5.89 9.32 -4.69
N SER A 301 4.81 8.66 -4.27
CA SER A 301 4.57 7.23 -4.53
C SER A 301 3.76 6.96 -5.81
N LEU A 302 3.31 8.01 -6.51
CA LEU A 302 2.42 7.90 -7.67
C LEU A 302 3.18 7.64 -8.98
N GLY A 303 2.64 6.75 -9.79
CA GLY A 303 3.09 6.52 -11.18
C GLY A 303 4.52 5.98 -11.29
N ARG A 304 4.95 5.19 -10.32
CA ARG A 304 6.28 4.60 -10.25
C ARG A 304 6.28 3.29 -9.45
N GLY A 305 7.40 2.59 -9.44
CA GLY A 305 7.51 1.31 -8.72
C GLY A 305 8.96 0.85 -8.57
N ASN A 306 9.12 -0.40 -8.14
CA ASN A 306 10.42 -1.06 -8.10
C ASN A 306 10.73 -1.72 -9.44
N LEU A 307 11.93 -1.53 -9.94
CA LEU A 307 12.41 -2.17 -11.18
C LEU A 307 12.99 -3.55 -10.90
N SER A 308 13.82 -3.64 -9.87
CA SER A 308 14.48 -4.89 -9.49
C SER A 308 15.00 -4.81 -8.06
N PHE A 309 15.17 -5.97 -7.44
CA PHE A 309 15.91 -6.10 -6.19
C PHE A 309 16.68 -7.42 -6.17
N THR A 310 17.75 -7.45 -5.38
CA THR A 310 18.54 -8.67 -5.11
C THR A 310 18.83 -8.74 -3.62
N THR A 311 18.72 -9.94 -3.05
CA THR A 311 18.79 -10.15 -1.60
C THR A 311 20.10 -10.83 -1.19
N LEU A 312 20.83 -10.20 -0.28
CA LEU A 312 22.03 -10.75 0.35
C LEU A 312 21.67 -11.84 1.38
N ASN A 313 22.44 -12.92 1.36
CA ASN A 313 22.43 -13.95 2.39
C ASN A 313 23.41 -13.58 3.50
N MET A 314 22.99 -12.74 4.47
CA MET A 314 23.85 -12.28 5.56
C MET A 314 24.44 -13.44 6.41
N PRO A 315 23.67 -14.50 6.76
CA PRO A 315 24.22 -15.64 7.50
C PRO A 315 25.40 -16.30 6.79
N ARG A 316 25.32 -16.48 5.46
CA ARG A 316 26.45 -17.06 4.72
C ARG A 316 27.71 -16.22 4.84
N LEU A 317 27.59 -14.90 4.67
CA LEU A 317 28.73 -13.99 4.80
C LEU A 317 29.36 -14.09 6.20
N ALA A 318 28.52 -14.20 7.22
CA ALA A 318 28.96 -14.33 8.60
C ALA A 318 29.64 -15.70 8.89
N ILE A 319 29.07 -16.80 8.41
CA ILE A 319 29.66 -18.14 8.54
C ILE A 319 31.03 -18.18 7.86
N GLU A 320 31.14 -17.71 6.63
CA GLU A 320 32.41 -17.67 5.88
C GLU A 320 33.44 -16.77 6.55
N ALA A 321 33.02 -15.63 7.09
CA ALA A 321 33.89 -14.73 7.85
C ALA A 321 34.41 -15.40 9.13
N ARG A 322 33.56 -16.09 9.87
CA ARG A 322 33.95 -16.81 11.09
C ARG A 322 34.95 -17.93 10.78
N ILE A 323 34.69 -18.77 9.80
CA ILE A 323 35.59 -19.85 9.36
C ILE A 323 36.96 -19.27 8.93
N LYS A 324 36.96 -18.18 8.16
CA LYS A 324 38.21 -17.54 7.74
C LYS A 324 39.01 -16.98 8.93
N ALA A 325 38.30 -16.35 9.89
CA ALA A 325 38.94 -15.81 11.08
C ALA A 325 39.56 -16.90 11.96
N GLU A 326 38.87 -18.01 12.14
CA GLU A 326 39.37 -19.20 12.89
C GLU A 326 40.61 -19.80 12.22
N ASN A 327 40.67 -19.81 10.89
CA ASN A 327 41.84 -20.29 10.15
C ASN A 327 43.04 -19.32 10.17
N LEU A 328 42.81 -18.01 10.42
CA LEU A 328 43.83 -16.99 10.43
C LEU A 328 44.44 -16.74 11.83
N ILE A 329 43.73 -17.08 12.89
CA ILE A 329 44.15 -16.89 14.28
C ILE A 329 44.68 -18.22 14.80
N GLU A 330 45.99 -18.33 15.02
CA GLU A 330 46.66 -19.57 15.46
C GLU A 330 46.22 -20.01 16.88
N ASP A 331 45.87 -19.05 17.75
CA ASP A 331 45.41 -19.35 19.09
C ASP A 331 43.86 -19.45 19.11
N GLU A 332 43.35 -20.68 18.94
CA GLU A 332 41.91 -20.99 18.97
C GLU A 332 41.21 -20.60 20.29
N ARG A 333 41.97 -20.34 21.38
CA ARG A 333 41.44 -19.91 22.68
C ARG A 333 41.16 -18.42 22.75
N ASN A 334 41.79 -17.65 21.84
CA ASN A 334 41.59 -16.20 21.77
C ASN A 334 40.29 -15.84 21.05
N LYS A 335 39.17 -16.07 21.72
CA LYS A 335 37.83 -15.82 21.17
C LYS A 335 37.63 -14.36 20.73
N ASP A 336 38.17 -13.42 21.51
CA ASP A 336 38.03 -11.98 21.20
C ASP A 336 38.73 -11.60 19.90
N ALA A 337 39.96 -12.14 19.68
CA ALA A 337 40.69 -11.89 18.43
C ALA A 337 39.95 -12.54 17.23
N ILE A 338 39.40 -13.75 17.39
CA ILE A 338 38.65 -14.43 16.34
C ILE A 338 37.39 -13.62 16.00
N GLU A 339 36.64 -13.18 17.01
CA GLU A 339 35.42 -12.39 16.81
C GLU A 339 35.69 -11.04 16.15
N GLN A 340 36.75 -10.35 16.57
CA GLN A 340 37.15 -9.09 15.95
C GLN A 340 37.53 -9.30 14.49
N LYS A 341 38.35 -10.33 14.20
CA LYS A 341 38.76 -10.66 12.82
C LYS A 341 37.55 -11.11 11.97
N ALA A 342 36.64 -11.89 12.52
CA ALA A 342 35.43 -12.28 11.85
C ALA A 342 34.55 -11.07 11.51
N LYS A 343 34.42 -10.10 12.43
CA LYS A 343 33.72 -8.83 12.15
C LYS A 343 34.35 -8.08 10.98
N GLU A 344 35.68 -7.91 10.96
CA GLU A 344 36.38 -7.22 9.88
C GLU A 344 36.09 -7.87 8.52
N ILE A 345 36.26 -9.20 8.43
CA ILE A 345 36.03 -9.95 7.19
C ILE A 345 34.55 -9.89 6.79
N PHE A 346 33.63 -9.95 7.76
CA PHE A 346 32.21 -9.85 7.50
C PHE A 346 31.84 -8.48 6.93
N MET A 347 32.34 -7.40 7.50
CA MET A 347 32.07 -6.03 7.04
C MET A 347 32.61 -5.80 5.61
N GLU A 348 33.82 -6.26 5.33
CA GLU A 348 34.38 -6.24 3.97
C GLU A 348 33.51 -7.04 2.99
N SER A 349 33.08 -8.23 3.39
CA SER A 349 32.21 -9.09 2.58
C SER A 349 30.85 -8.45 2.31
N VAL A 350 30.26 -7.74 3.29
CA VAL A 350 29.00 -6.99 3.12
C VAL A 350 29.18 -5.87 2.10
N HIS A 351 30.27 -5.08 2.22
CA HIS A 351 30.58 -4.00 1.26
C HIS A 351 30.73 -4.56 -0.16
N ASN A 352 31.59 -5.56 -0.35
CA ASN A 352 31.86 -6.15 -1.65
C ASN A 352 30.59 -6.76 -2.28
N MET A 353 29.77 -7.44 -1.48
CA MET A 353 28.54 -8.04 -1.97
C MET A 353 27.46 -7.00 -2.28
N ALA A 354 27.34 -5.93 -1.48
CA ALA A 354 26.43 -4.83 -1.74
C ALA A 354 26.80 -4.10 -3.04
N THR A 355 28.11 -3.88 -3.28
CA THR A 355 28.65 -3.29 -4.52
C THR A 355 28.34 -4.18 -5.71
N LEU A 356 28.61 -5.48 -5.63
CA LEU A 356 28.29 -6.44 -6.69
C LEU A 356 26.80 -6.44 -7.03
N VAL A 357 25.94 -6.40 -6.02
CA VAL A 357 24.47 -6.33 -6.21
C VAL A 357 24.08 -5.00 -6.86
N ALA A 358 24.68 -3.90 -6.44
CA ALA A 358 24.41 -2.60 -7.05
C ALA A 358 24.78 -2.55 -8.54
N ASP A 359 25.94 -3.13 -8.92
CA ASP A 359 26.35 -3.28 -10.32
C ASP A 359 25.36 -4.15 -11.13
N GLN A 360 24.96 -5.31 -10.61
CA GLN A 360 23.96 -6.17 -11.26
C GLN A 360 22.62 -5.47 -11.43
N LEU A 361 22.19 -4.67 -10.45
CA LEU A 361 20.95 -3.90 -10.55
C LEU A 361 21.08 -2.83 -11.63
N TYR A 362 22.23 -2.20 -11.78
CA TYR A 362 22.51 -1.26 -12.87
C TYR A 362 22.44 -1.93 -14.24
N GLU A 363 23.07 -3.09 -14.41
CA GLU A 363 23.02 -3.86 -15.66
C GLU A 363 21.56 -4.26 -16.02
N ARG A 364 20.78 -4.70 -15.03
CA ARG A 364 19.34 -4.99 -15.23
C ARG A 364 18.57 -3.74 -15.65
N TYR A 365 18.84 -2.61 -15.04
CA TYR A 365 18.24 -1.34 -15.44
C TYR A 365 18.58 -0.99 -16.90
N GLN A 366 19.86 -1.12 -17.28
CA GLN A 366 20.29 -0.88 -18.66
C GLN A 366 19.58 -1.82 -19.65
N TYR A 367 19.38 -3.07 -19.29
CA TYR A 367 18.63 -4.01 -20.11
C TYR A 367 17.14 -3.63 -20.18
N GLN A 368 16.51 -3.37 -19.05
CA GLN A 368 15.08 -3.04 -18.98
C GLN A 368 14.73 -1.79 -19.81
N ARG A 369 15.58 -0.78 -19.83
CA ARG A 369 15.35 0.46 -20.57
C ARG A 369 15.37 0.29 -22.10
N THR A 370 15.89 -0.82 -22.63
CA THR A 370 15.88 -1.13 -24.05
C THR A 370 14.54 -1.70 -24.53
N ALA A 371 13.65 -2.08 -23.61
CA ALA A 371 12.33 -2.58 -23.96
C ALA A 371 11.51 -1.50 -24.67
N LEU A 372 10.62 -1.94 -25.57
CA LEU A 372 9.78 -1.01 -26.35
C LEU A 372 8.47 -0.72 -25.60
N ALA A 373 7.97 0.51 -25.69
CA ALA A 373 6.74 0.93 -25.03
C ALA A 373 5.53 0.04 -25.40
N ARG A 374 5.47 -0.49 -26.65
CA ARG A 374 4.43 -1.43 -27.08
C ARG A 374 4.41 -2.77 -26.35
N GLN A 375 5.47 -3.13 -25.63
CA GLN A 375 5.50 -4.34 -24.79
C GLN A 375 4.73 -4.16 -23.49
N PHE A 376 4.43 -2.92 -23.12
CA PHE A 376 3.67 -2.51 -21.94
C PHE A 376 2.50 -1.59 -22.31
N PRO A 377 1.57 -2.06 -23.16
CA PRO A 377 0.52 -1.20 -23.73
C PRO A 377 -0.42 -0.62 -22.68
N PHE A 378 -0.68 -1.32 -21.57
CA PHE A 378 -1.50 -0.81 -20.49
C PHE A 378 -0.71 0.15 -19.61
N MET A 379 0.45 -0.27 -19.11
CA MET A 379 1.26 0.49 -18.15
C MET A 379 1.75 1.80 -18.76
N MET A 380 2.33 1.77 -19.97
CA MET A 380 2.83 2.95 -20.66
C MET A 380 1.69 3.73 -21.33
N GLY A 381 0.84 3.07 -22.11
CA GLY A 381 -0.22 3.74 -22.88
C GLY A 381 -1.29 4.45 -22.06
N ASN A 382 -1.45 4.10 -20.78
CA ASN A 382 -2.37 4.78 -19.86
C ASN A 382 -1.67 5.62 -18.78
N ASP A 383 -0.37 5.83 -18.89
CA ASP A 383 0.43 6.60 -17.90
C ASP A 383 0.37 6.02 -16.47
N VAL A 384 0.19 4.71 -16.36
CA VAL A 384 0.28 4.03 -15.06
C VAL A 384 1.69 4.15 -14.50
N TRP A 385 2.69 4.05 -15.36
CA TRP A 385 4.04 4.51 -15.11
C TRP A 385 4.18 5.91 -15.69
N LYS A 386 4.40 6.89 -14.82
CA LYS A 386 4.41 8.33 -15.16
C LYS A 386 5.40 8.65 -16.30
N GLY A 387 4.92 9.32 -17.33
CA GLY A 387 5.68 9.66 -18.52
C GLY A 387 5.57 8.63 -19.66
N GLY A 388 4.99 7.45 -19.38
CA GLY A 388 4.84 6.37 -20.36
C GLY A 388 3.97 6.73 -21.55
N ALA A 389 2.86 7.47 -21.31
CA ALA A 389 1.92 7.87 -22.37
C ALA A 389 2.51 8.85 -23.42
N ALA A 390 3.64 9.48 -23.11
CA ALA A 390 4.33 10.35 -24.04
C ALA A 390 5.19 9.58 -25.07
N LEU A 391 5.45 8.29 -24.84
CA LEU A 391 6.29 7.45 -25.69
C LEU A 391 5.51 6.94 -26.92
N ASN A 392 6.19 6.90 -28.08
CA ASN A 392 5.69 6.18 -29.23
C ASN A 392 5.79 4.65 -29.00
N PRO A 393 4.88 3.83 -29.58
CA PRO A 393 4.89 2.38 -29.36
C PRO A 393 6.21 1.67 -29.68
N ASN A 394 6.96 2.15 -30.67
CA ASN A 394 8.25 1.60 -31.08
C ASN A 394 9.46 2.27 -30.42
N GLU A 395 9.23 3.23 -29.53
CA GLU A 395 10.27 3.87 -28.75
C GLU A 395 10.65 3.02 -27.54
N GLN A 396 11.92 3.05 -27.16
CA GLN A 396 12.39 2.40 -25.95
C GLN A 396 11.83 3.12 -24.71
N VAL A 397 11.49 2.37 -23.67
CA VAL A 397 11.01 2.96 -22.41
C VAL A 397 12.06 3.84 -21.74
N GLY A 398 13.33 3.56 -21.96
CA GLY A 398 14.45 4.49 -21.75
C GLY A 398 14.43 5.19 -20.39
N ASP A 399 14.53 6.51 -20.42
CA ASP A 399 14.64 7.34 -19.24
C ASP A 399 13.35 7.48 -18.40
N VAL A 400 12.20 7.05 -18.92
CA VAL A 400 10.95 6.99 -18.15
C VAL A 400 11.13 6.07 -16.93
N LEU A 401 11.96 5.02 -17.03
CA LEU A 401 12.25 4.10 -15.92
C LEU A 401 13.14 4.70 -14.82
N ARG A 402 13.74 5.88 -15.00
CA ARG A 402 14.61 6.50 -13.96
C ARG A 402 13.90 6.77 -12.65
N SER A 403 12.58 6.94 -12.69
CA SER A 403 11.75 7.08 -11.48
C SER A 403 11.62 5.78 -10.68
N GLY A 404 11.98 4.64 -11.26
CA GLY A 404 11.91 3.33 -10.59
C GLY A 404 13.01 3.11 -9.57
N THR A 405 12.81 2.19 -8.64
CA THR A 405 13.73 1.90 -7.54
C THR A 405 14.47 0.59 -7.78
N LEU A 406 15.75 0.57 -7.46
CA LEU A 406 16.64 -0.58 -7.46
C LEU A 406 16.96 -0.93 -5.99
N GLY A 407 16.65 -2.16 -5.56
CA GLY A 407 16.70 -2.56 -4.16
C GLY A 407 17.85 -3.50 -3.83
N ILE A 408 18.71 -3.14 -2.87
CA ILE A 408 19.65 -4.06 -2.23
C ILE A 408 18.98 -4.63 -1.01
N GLY A 409 18.50 -5.88 -1.11
CA GLY A 409 17.83 -6.59 -0.04
C GLY A 409 18.79 -7.36 0.86
N PHE A 410 18.38 -7.68 2.08
CA PHE A 410 19.07 -8.64 2.94
C PHE A 410 18.13 -9.45 3.80
N ILE A 411 18.55 -10.64 4.22
CA ILE A 411 17.86 -11.49 5.18
C ILE A 411 18.85 -12.10 6.16
N GLY A 412 18.31 -12.58 7.30
CA GLY A 412 19.07 -13.35 8.28
C GLY A 412 20.05 -12.53 9.12
N GLY A 413 19.81 -11.21 9.30
CA GLY A 413 20.66 -10.38 10.14
C GLY A 413 20.84 -10.93 11.55
N HIS A 414 19.75 -11.44 12.18
CA HIS A 414 19.84 -12.11 13.47
C HIS A 414 20.77 -13.34 13.39
N ASN A 415 20.54 -14.21 12.41
CA ASN A 415 21.31 -15.46 12.25
C ASN A 415 22.79 -15.20 11.90
N ALA A 416 23.06 -14.10 11.19
CA ALA A 416 24.44 -13.65 10.92
C ALA A 416 25.15 -13.28 12.23
N MET A 417 24.49 -12.56 13.11
CA MET A 417 25.06 -12.20 14.43
C MET A 417 25.28 -13.45 15.30
N VAL A 418 24.34 -14.40 15.29
CA VAL A 418 24.54 -15.69 15.96
C VAL A 418 25.75 -16.45 15.39
N ALA A 419 25.96 -16.43 14.06
CA ALA A 419 27.13 -17.05 13.45
C ALA A 419 28.45 -16.38 13.85
N LEU A 420 28.48 -15.05 14.05
CA LEU A 420 29.67 -14.31 14.46
C LEU A 420 29.99 -14.44 15.94
N TYR A 421 28.96 -14.34 16.79
CA TYR A 421 29.12 -14.10 18.24
C TYR A 421 28.45 -15.16 19.14
N GLY A 422 27.67 -16.09 18.55
CA GLY A 422 26.82 -17.01 19.33
C GLY A 422 25.51 -16.41 19.82
N GLU A 423 25.34 -15.09 19.69
CA GLU A 423 24.17 -14.36 20.18
C GLU A 423 23.60 -13.44 19.08
N GLY A 424 22.27 -13.28 19.06
CA GLY A 424 21.56 -12.39 18.14
C GLY A 424 21.51 -10.94 18.62
N HIS A 425 21.23 -10.03 17.71
CA HIS A 425 21.16 -8.58 17.98
C HIS A 425 20.09 -8.16 19.01
N GLY A 426 19.13 -9.00 19.33
CA GLY A 426 18.13 -8.73 20.38
C GLY A 426 18.63 -9.02 21.80
N HIS A 427 19.81 -9.64 21.95
CA HIS A 427 20.36 -10.06 23.24
C HIS A 427 21.76 -9.52 23.54
N SER A 428 22.46 -9.02 22.53
CA SER A 428 23.84 -8.53 22.62
C SER A 428 24.00 -7.18 21.97
N GLN A 429 24.49 -6.19 22.72
CA GLN A 429 24.78 -4.85 22.20
C GLN A 429 25.85 -4.89 21.08
N LYS A 430 26.90 -5.72 21.26
CA LYS A 430 27.93 -5.94 20.24
C LYS A 430 27.32 -6.45 18.91
N ALA A 431 26.38 -7.40 19.00
CA ALA A 431 25.69 -7.93 17.83
C ALA A 431 24.77 -6.87 17.20
N TRP A 432 24.07 -6.08 18.01
CA TRP A 432 23.27 -4.95 17.52
C TRP A 432 24.13 -3.93 16.76
N ASP A 433 25.23 -3.48 17.38
CA ASP A 433 26.11 -2.48 16.79
C ASP A 433 26.71 -2.98 15.45
N THR A 434 27.14 -4.25 15.40
CA THR A 434 27.67 -4.85 14.17
C THR A 434 26.62 -4.94 13.05
N LEU A 435 25.38 -5.33 13.38
CA LEU A 435 24.31 -5.37 12.40
C LEU A 435 23.93 -3.96 11.92
N TYR A 436 23.92 -2.99 12.82
CA TYR A 436 23.68 -1.58 12.48
C TYR A 436 24.78 -1.03 11.56
N GLU A 437 26.04 -1.31 11.85
CA GLU A 437 27.18 -0.96 10.99
C GLU A 437 27.06 -1.61 9.62
N ALA A 438 26.68 -2.88 9.52
CA ALA A 438 26.52 -3.57 8.24
C ALA A 438 25.40 -2.96 7.38
N VAL A 439 24.25 -2.61 7.96
CA VAL A 439 23.19 -1.91 7.26
C VAL A 439 23.62 -0.49 6.86
N THR A 440 24.38 0.18 7.70
CA THR A 440 24.95 1.50 7.41
C THR A 440 25.92 1.43 6.23
N GLU A 441 26.76 0.38 6.15
CA GLU A 441 27.67 0.17 5.04
C GLU A 441 26.91 -0.06 3.72
N MET A 442 25.86 -0.87 3.73
CA MET A 442 24.98 -1.02 2.56
C MET A 442 24.36 0.32 2.13
N ASN A 443 23.97 1.18 3.08
CA ASN A 443 23.44 2.51 2.76
C ASN A 443 24.51 3.46 2.18
N LYS A 444 25.77 3.33 2.54
CA LYS A 444 26.86 4.09 1.89
C LYS A 444 27.00 3.70 0.43
N VAL A 445 27.02 2.39 0.12
CA VAL A 445 27.03 1.89 -1.26
C VAL A 445 25.83 2.43 -2.05
N VAL A 446 24.64 2.42 -1.46
CA VAL A 446 23.43 3.00 -2.06
C VAL A 446 23.61 4.50 -2.35
N ALA A 447 24.17 5.27 -1.42
CA ALA A 447 24.40 6.70 -1.61
C ALA A 447 25.41 6.98 -2.76
N GLU A 448 26.47 6.21 -2.85
CA GLU A 448 27.47 6.30 -3.93
C GLU A 448 26.84 6.01 -5.30
N TYR A 449 26.04 4.95 -5.41
CA TYR A 449 25.36 4.59 -6.67
C TYR A 449 24.26 5.58 -7.06
N LYS A 450 23.53 6.15 -6.09
CA LYS A 450 22.62 7.27 -6.34
C LYS A 450 23.35 8.46 -6.95
N ALA A 451 24.48 8.86 -6.37
CA ALA A 451 25.28 9.98 -6.86
C ALA A 451 25.88 9.69 -8.24
N LYS A 452 26.43 8.47 -8.44
CA LYS A 452 27.10 8.07 -9.68
C LYS A 452 26.16 8.01 -10.89
N TYR A 453 24.95 7.45 -10.71
CA TYR A 453 24.04 7.15 -11.83
C TYR A 453 22.77 7.99 -11.84
N ASN A 454 22.52 8.79 -10.81
CA ASN A 454 21.26 9.53 -10.61
C ASN A 454 20.03 8.61 -10.74
N LEU A 455 20.07 7.46 -10.06
CA LEU A 455 19.03 6.45 -9.99
C LEU A 455 18.58 6.21 -8.55
N ASN A 456 17.35 5.76 -8.37
CA ASN A 456 16.80 5.45 -7.05
C ASN A 456 17.29 4.08 -6.57
N TYR A 457 18.35 4.05 -5.77
CA TYR A 457 18.75 2.85 -5.02
C TYR A 457 18.20 2.90 -3.60
N SER A 458 17.96 1.74 -2.99
CA SER A 458 17.51 1.63 -1.60
C SER A 458 17.99 0.34 -0.95
N VAL A 459 18.16 0.35 0.37
CA VAL A 459 18.34 -0.86 1.17
C VAL A 459 16.97 -1.30 1.69
N LEU A 460 16.71 -2.60 1.71
CA LEU A 460 15.49 -3.16 2.28
C LEU A 460 15.74 -4.47 3.03
N ALA A 461 15.09 -4.64 4.18
CA ALA A 461 14.97 -5.96 4.79
C ALA A 461 13.94 -6.76 3.99
N THR A 462 14.40 -7.78 3.26
CA THR A 462 13.54 -8.53 2.33
C THR A 462 12.49 -9.36 3.09
N PRO A 463 11.20 -9.29 2.76
CA PRO A 463 10.17 -10.18 3.31
C PRO A 463 10.24 -11.58 2.67
N ALA A 464 11.33 -12.27 2.83
CA ALA A 464 11.72 -13.43 2.05
C ALA A 464 11.08 -14.73 2.57
N GLU A 465 9.83 -15.00 2.27
CA GLU A 465 9.10 -16.21 2.69
C GLU A 465 9.78 -17.50 2.20
N GLY A 466 9.78 -17.77 0.91
CA GLY A 466 10.41 -18.97 0.33
C GLY A 466 11.94 -18.88 0.25
N LEU A 467 12.49 -17.68 0.06
CA LEU A 467 13.93 -17.48 -0.10
C LEU A 467 14.69 -17.74 1.22
N SER A 468 14.12 -17.38 2.37
CA SER A 468 14.72 -17.62 3.68
C SER A 468 14.98 -19.11 3.93
N GLY A 469 13.99 -19.96 3.68
CA GLY A 469 14.15 -21.41 3.80
C GLY A 469 15.10 -22.02 2.75
N ARG A 470 15.09 -21.45 1.53
CA ARG A 470 16.02 -21.89 0.48
C ARG A 470 17.48 -21.62 0.86
N PHE A 471 17.79 -20.44 1.37
CA PHE A 471 19.13 -20.09 1.82
C PHE A 471 19.58 -20.97 2.98
N THR A 472 18.73 -21.17 3.98
CA THR A 472 19.04 -22.06 5.12
C THR A 472 19.37 -23.48 4.65
N LYS A 473 18.57 -24.05 3.73
CA LYS A 473 18.83 -25.39 3.18
C LYS A 473 20.16 -25.45 2.41
N MET A 474 20.49 -24.42 1.64
CA MET A 474 21.74 -24.36 0.89
C MET A 474 22.95 -24.28 1.83
N ASP A 475 22.87 -23.45 2.87
CA ASP A 475 23.95 -23.25 3.82
C ASP A 475 24.13 -24.46 4.74
N ARG A 476 23.03 -25.12 5.15
CA ARG A 476 23.09 -26.40 5.88
C ARG A 476 23.78 -27.49 5.06
N ARG A 477 23.57 -27.55 3.76
CA ARG A 477 24.26 -28.52 2.88
C ARG A 477 25.76 -28.23 2.77
N LYS A 478 26.15 -26.97 2.78
CA LYS A 478 27.55 -26.55 2.60
C LYS A 478 28.36 -26.59 3.89
N TYR A 479 27.77 -26.15 5.01
CA TYR A 479 28.47 -25.92 6.28
C TYR A 479 28.00 -26.83 7.41
N GLY A 480 27.06 -27.72 7.17
CA GLY A 480 26.48 -28.55 8.23
C GLY A 480 25.45 -27.81 9.09
N LYS A 481 25.08 -28.43 10.21
CA LYS A 481 24.19 -27.85 11.20
C LYS A 481 24.98 -26.96 12.17
N ILE A 482 24.72 -25.67 12.13
CA ILE A 482 25.27 -24.65 13.04
C ILE A 482 24.14 -24.23 13.97
N PRO A 483 24.28 -24.40 15.33
CA PRO A 483 23.25 -24.07 16.31
C PRO A 483 22.79 -22.62 16.20
N GLY A 484 21.46 -22.41 16.17
CA GLY A 484 20.85 -21.09 16.06
C GLY A 484 20.96 -20.43 14.66
N VAL A 485 21.67 -21.07 13.71
CA VAL A 485 21.89 -20.56 12.36
C VAL A 485 21.26 -21.48 11.33
N THR A 486 21.91 -22.61 10.99
CA THR A 486 21.46 -23.53 9.95
C THR A 486 20.67 -24.73 10.44
N ASP A 487 20.50 -24.91 11.74
CA ASP A 487 19.70 -25.97 12.37
C ASP A 487 18.19 -25.71 12.31
N ARG A 488 17.78 -24.55 11.80
CA ARG A 488 16.39 -24.12 11.61
C ARG A 488 15.93 -24.32 10.17
N ASP A 489 14.61 -24.26 9.94
CA ASP A 489 14.05 -24.44 8.59
C ASP A 489 14.15 -23.18 7.73
N TYR A 490 14.32 -22.00 8.35
CA TYR A 490 14.45 -20.71 7.67
C TYR A 490 15.30 -19.72 8.47
N TYR A 491 15.93 -18.78 7.79
CA TYR A 491 16.54 -17.61 8.39
C TYR A 491 15.48 -16.58 8.77
N LEU A 492 15.72 -15.84 9.83
CA LEU A 492 14.81 -14.78 10.23
C LEU A 492 14.82 -13.68 9.14
N SER A 493 13.67 -13.48 8.54
CA SER A 493 13.38 -12.36 7.65
C SER A 493 12.46 -11.37 8.35
N LEU A 494 12.15 -10.26 7.70
CA LEU A 494 11.28 -9.25 8.27
C LEU A 494 9.89 -9.79 8.67
N ILE A 495 9.37 -10.74 7.92
CA ILE A 495 8.06 -11.35 8.21
C ILE A 495 8.06 -12.17 9.51
N HIS A 496 9.17 -12.85 9.82
CA HIS A 496 9.31 -13.67 11.03
C HIS A 496 9.48 -12.85 12.31
N ILE A 497 9.94 -11.60 12.20
CA ILE A 497 10.11 -10.67 13.32
C ILE A 497 8.76 -10.04 13.71
N SER A 498 7.89 -9.82 12.76
CA SER A 498 6.60 -9.16 12.98
C SER A 498 5.45 -10.09 13.37
N GLU A 499 5.64 -11.41 13.36
CA GLU A 499 4.64 -12.40 13.75
C GLU A 499 5.18 -13.35 14.84
N PRO A 500 5.38 -12.87 16.09
CA PRO A 500 5.92 -13.72 17.17
C PRO A 500 4.94 -14.81 17.63
N THR A 501 3.69 -14.79 17.23
CA THR A 501 2.60 -15.63 17.76
C THR A 501 2.28 -16.89 16.93
N ARG A 502 2.80 -17.05 15.72
CA ARG A 502 2.67 -18.31 14.96
C ARG A 502 3.72 -19.35 15.41
N ARG A 503 3.77 -19.66 16.70
CA ARG A 503 4.56 -20.77 17.26
C ARG A 503 3.71 -21.97 17.66
N THR A 504 2.56 -22.15 17.12
CA THR A 504 1.85 -23.42 17.22
C THR A 504 1.91 -24.10 15.86
N PRO A 505 2.62 -25.22 15.73
CA PRO A 505 2.43 -26.10 14.59
C PRO A 505 1.00 -26.64 14.66
N ILE A 506 0.26 -26.45 13.60
CA ILE A 506 -0.94 -27.25 13.31
C ILE A 506 -0.48 -28.59 12.78
#